data_67e53cfcb72741d600e9084a70f522c8
#
_entry.id   67e53cfcb72741d600e9084a70f522c8
#
_cell.length_a   1.000
_cell.length_b   1.000
_cell.length_c   1.000
_cell.angle_alpha   90.00
_cell.angle_beta   90.00
_cell.angle_gamma   90.00
#
_symmetry.space_group_name_H-M   'P 1'
#
loop_
_entity.id
_entity.type
_entity.pdbx_description
1 polymer ?
#
loop_
_entity_poly.entity_id
_entity_poly.type
_entity_poly.pdbx_seq_one_letter_code
_entity_poly.pdbx_strand_id
1 'polypeptide(L)'
;HEARGLDLALRWLLFCSGILGTLMVATGLILWCVKRAPQQQKQGYKSFGFRLVEVLNIAAIIGLPLACAAYFYANRFIPADVEMRLNWEIRSFFTVWLLTLIYAIFRTHRQAWLDLLLLATLAFALLPVVNWMTGGQALWNSIAQGQWMIASVDLAMWVMAVIFYFAYDKVKKHQGLPNKKVKAPDQEAEA
;
A
#
# COMPACT_ATOMS: atom_id res chain seq x y z
N HIS A 1 13.59 15.41 13.85
CA HIS A 1 14.48 16.05 14.83
C HIS A 1 13.81 16.20 16.19
N GLU A 2 12.52 16.45 16.26
CA GLU A 2 11.81 16.76 17.51
C GLU A 2 11.58 15.55 18.42
N ALA A 3 11.60 14.32 17.89
CA ALA A 3 11.36 13.12 18.69
C ALA A 3 12.56 12.64 19.52
N ARG A 4 13.77 13.12 19.30
CA ARG A 4 14.98 12.66 20.01
C ARG A 4 15.13 13.17 21.44
N GLY A 5 14.47 14.28 21.78
CA GLY A 5 14.48 14.87 23.12
C GLY A 5 13.21 14.63 23.93
N LEU A 6 12.20 13.92 23.39
CA LEU A 6 10.92 13.70 24.03
C LEU A 6 10.90 12.41 24.86
N ASP A 7 10.11 12.41 25.94
CA ASP A 7 9.84 11.22 26.73
C ASP A 7 9.24 10.10 25.87
N LEU A 8 9.47 8.85 26.28
CA LEU A 8 9.00 7.66 25.58
C LEU A 8 7.49 7.72 25.28
N ALA A 9 6.71 8.24 26.21
CA ALA A 9 5.25 8.40 26.07
C ALA A 9 4.89 9.35 24.92
N LEU A 10 5.56 10.49 24.77
CA LEU A 10 5.33 11.44 23.70
C LEU A 10 5.71 10.87 22.32
N ARG A 11 6.78 10.06 22.25
CA ARG A 11 7.15 9.38 21.00
C ARG A 11 6.07 8.41 20.53
N TRP A 12 5.50 7.62 21.45
CA TRP A 12 4.40 6.72 21.16
C TRP A 12 3.13 7.47 20.76
N LEU A 13 2.84 8.58 21.42
CA LEU A 13 1.69 9.43 21.10
C LEU A 13 1.80 10.01 19.68
N LEU A 14 2.97 10.53 19.30
CA LEU A 14 3.22 11.03 17.96
C LEU A 14 3.13 9.90 16.90
N PHE A 15 3.66 8.72 17.19
CA PHE A 15 3.57 7.57 16.32
C PHE A 15 2.12 7.13 16.10
N CYS A 16 1.35 6.97 17.18
CA CYS A 16 -0.07 6.62 17.08
C CYS A 16 -0.88 7.70 16.35
N SER A 17 -0.61 8.98 16.62
CA SER A 17 -1.24 10.09 15.91
C SER A 17 -0.94 10.07 14.42
N GLY A 18 0.29 9.76 14.03
CA GLY A 18 0.68 9.59 12.62
C GLY A 18 -0.08 8.46 11.94
N ILE A 19 -0.20 7.30 12.60
CA ILE A 19 -0.98 6.17 12.10
C ILE A 19 -2.46 6.56 11.94
N LEU A 20 -3.07 7.16 12.96
CA LEU A 20 -4.48 7.56 12.92
C LEU A 20 -4.74 8.59 11.81
N GLY A 21 -3.85 9.57 11.65
CA GLY A 21 -3.93 10.56 10.58
C GLY A 21 -3.85 9.93 9.19
N THR A 22 -2.94 9.00 8.99
CA THR A 22 -2.79 8.26 7.73
C THR A 22 -4.04 7.42 7.42
N LEU A 23 -4.57 6.72 8.43
CA LEU A 23 -5.80 5.92 8.28
C LEU A 23 -7.02 6.81 7.97
N MET A 24 -7.12 7.99 8.60
CA MET A 24 -8.19 8.94 8.34
C MET A 24 -8.15 9.44 6.88
N VAL A 25 -6.98 9.80 6.38
CA VAL A 25 -6.81 10.24 4.99
C VAL A 25 -7.13 9.10 4.02
N ALA A 26 -6.56 7.91 4.24
CA ALA A 26 -6.78 6.75 3.37
C ALA A 26 -8.26 6.34 3.31
N THR A 27 -8.93 6.26 4.47
CA THR A 27 -10.37 5.94 4.53
C THR A 27 -11.22 7.02 3.88
N GLY A 28 -10.90 8.30 4.08
CA GLY A 28 -11.57 9.43 3.44
C GLY A 28 -11.52 9.37 1.91
N LEU A 29 -10.35 9.09 1.36
CA LEU A 29 -10.13 8.94 -0.08
C LEU A 29 -10.90 7.75 -0.67
N ILE A 30 -10.90 6.61 0.01
CA ILE A 30 -11.66 5.41 -0.41
C ILE A 30 -13.17 5.71 -0.36
N LEU A 31 -13.67 6.28 0.73
CA LEU A 31 -15.08 6.62 0.88
C LEU A 31 -15.55 7.63 -0.16
N TRP A 32 -14.72 8.60 -0.53
CA TRP A 32 -15.03 9.53 -1.60
C TRP A 32 -15.25 8.81 -2.94
N CYS A 33 -14.38 7.87 -3.29
CA CYS A 33 -14.53 7.05 -4.49
C CYS A 33 -15.79 6.19 -4.44
N VAL A 34 -16.03 5.52 -3.31
CA VAL A 34 -17.22 4.66 -3.12
C VAL A 34 -18.51 5.46 -3.25
N LYS A 35 -18.58 6.65 -2.65
CA LYS A 35 -19.75 7.53 -2.72
C LYS A 35 -20.06 8.02 -4.13
N ARG A 36 -19.03 8.27 -4.95
CA ARG A 36 -19.19 8.76 -6.33
C ARG A 36 -19.33 7.67 -7.39
N ALA A 37 -18.93 6.44 -7.08
CA ALA A 37 -19.01 5.32 -8.03
C ALA A 37 -20.41 5.08 -8.62
N PRO A 38 -21.53 5.14 -7.86
CA PRO A 38 -22.87 4.98 -8.41
C PRO A 38 -23.27 6.06 -9.40
N GLN A 39 -22.80 7.31 -9.18
CA GLN A 39 -23.05 8.43 -10.09
C GLN A 39 -22.33 8.23 -11.43
N GLN A 40 -21.08 7.79 -11.39
CA GLN A 40 -20.30 7.48 -12.60
C GLN A 40 -20.92 6.30 -13.37
N GLN A 41 -21.47 5.32 -12.66
CA GLN A 41 -22.15 4.18 -13.28
C GLN A 41 -23.44 4.61 -14.01
N LYS A 42 -24.20 5.57 -13.43
CA LYS A 42 -25.39 6.12 -14.09
C LYS A 42 -25.08 6.91 -15.36
N GLN A 43 -23.93 7.59 -15.40
CA GLN A 43 -23.47 8.37 -16.55
C GLN A 43 -22.95 7.50 -17.71
N GLY A 44 -22.73 6.19 -17.49
CA GLY A 44 -22.24 5.26 -18.49
C GLY A 44 -20.75 5.40 -18.83
N TYR A 45 -20.06 6.42 -18.34
CA TYR A 45 -18.62 6.61 -18.50
C TYR A 45 -17.98 7.14 -17.23
N LYS A 46 -16.69 6.82 -17.04
CA LYS A 46 -15.90 7.38 -15.93
C LYS A 46 -15.29 8.71 -16.35
N SER A 47 -15.57 9.78 -15.61
CA SER A 47 -14.93 11.07 -15.85
C SER A 47 -13.40 10.96 -15.62
N PHE A 48 -12.63 11.74 -16.38
CA PHE A 48 -11.16 11.78 -16.24
C PHE A 48 -10.73 12.08 -14.79
N GLY A 49 -11.36 13.06 -14.14
CA GLY A 49 -11.04 13.39 -12.75
C GLY A 49 -11.31 12.26 -11.77
N PHE A 50 -12.40 11.51 -11.96
CA PHE A 50 -12.68 10.33 -11.13
C PHE A 50 -11.63 9.24 -11.32
N ARG A 51 -11.25 8.96 -12.57
CA ARG A 51 -10.19 7.99 -12.90
C ARG A 51 -8.84 8.40 -12.32
N LEU A 52 -8.51 9.69 -12.40
CA LEU A 52 -7.27 10.23 -11.82
C LEU A 52 -7.22 9.98 -10.30
N VAL A 53 -8.32 10.25 -9.58
CA VAL A 53 -8.39 9.99 -8.13
C VAL A 53 -8.29 8.50 -7.82
N GLU A 54 -8.92 7.62 -8.60
CA GLU A 54 -8.76 6.16 -8.45
C GLU A 54 -7.30 5.72 -8.56
N VAL A 55 -6.57 6.24 -9.54
CA VAL A 55 -5.15 5.93 -9.77
C VAL A 55 -4.26 6.48 -8.66
N LEU A 56 -4.47 7.75 -8.28
CA LEU A 56 -3.71 8.38 -7.20
C LEU A 56 -3.93 7.68 -5.85
N ASN A 57 -5.14 7.21 -5.57
CA ASN A 57 -5.42 6.43 -4.36
C ASN A 57 -4.63 5.13 -4.31
N ILE A 58 -4.52 4.41 -5.43
CA ILE A 58 -3.71 3.19 -5.51
C ILE A 58 -2.24 3.52 -5.29
N ALA A 59 -1.73 4.54 -5.96
CA ALA A 59 -0.33 4.96 -5.84
C ALA A 59 0.02 5.45 -4.42
N ALA A 60 -0.92 6.10 -3.72
CA ALA A 60 -0.71 6.57 -2.37
C ALA A 60 -0.84 5.44 -1.33
N ILE A 61 -1.90 4.62 -1.42
CA ILE A 61 -2.23 3.65 -0.36
C ILE A 61 -1.37 2.39 -0.46
N ILE A 62 -1.11 1.90 -1.68
CA ILE A 62 -0.31 0.68 -1.89
C ILE A 62 1.07 1.01 -2.44
N GLY A 63 1.16 2.00 -3.34
CA GLY A 63 2.41 2.33 -4.00
C GLY A 63 3.47 2.87 -3.05
N LEU A 64 3.11 3.69 -2.06
CA LEU A 64 4.07 4.18 -1.05
C LEU A 64 4.65 3.05 -0.18
N PRO A 65 3.85 2.15 0.42
CA PRO A 65 4.40 0.99 1.11
C PRO A 65 5.30 0.11 0.23
N LEU A 66 4.92 -0.13 -1.03
CA LEU A 66 5.76 -0.88 -1.98
C LEU A 66 7.09 -0.16 -2.25
N ALA A 67 7.08 1.15 -2.39
CA ALA A 67 8.29 1.96 -2.54
C ALA A 67 9.18 1.88 -1.29
N CYS A 68 8.58 1.88 -0.07
CA CYS A 68 9.31 1.63 1.17
C CYS A 68 9.95 0.24 1.18
N ALA A 69 9.22 -0.80 0.76
CA ALA A 69 9.78 -2.15 0.64
C ALA A 69 10.96 -2.17 -0.34
N ALA A 70 10.83 -1.52 -1.51
CA ALA A 70 11.91 -1.40 -2.49
C ALA A 70 13.15 -0.69 -1.92
N TYR A 71 12.95 0.35 -1.12
CA TYR A 71 14.05 1.01 -0.40
C TYR A 71 14.77 0.03 0.55
N PHE A 72 14.04 -0.77 1.31
CA PHE A 72 14.65 -1.79 2.19
C PHE A 72 15.40 -2.87 1.39
N TYR A 73 14.85 -3.32 0.25
CA TYR A 73 15.55 -4.23 -0.64
C TYR A 73 16.83 -3.60 -1.21
N ALA A 74 16.76 -2.36 -1.69
CA ALA A 74 17.92 -1.64 -2.20
C ALA A 74 19.03 -1.52 -1.15
N ASN A 75 18.64 -1.22 0.10
CA ASN A 75 19.58 -1.15 1.22
C ASN A 75 20.31 -2.47 1.49
N ARG A 76 19.69 -3.62 1.16
CA ARG A 76 20.30 -4.94 1.34
C ARG A 76 21.15 -5.40 0.15
N PHE A 77 20.71 -5.06 -1.06
CA PHE A 77 21.37 -5.54 -2.28
C PHE A 77 22.46 -4.61 -2.82
N ILE A 78 22.42 -3.32 -2.48
CA ILE A 78 23.43 -2.37 -2.90
C ILE A 78 24.64 -2.49 -1.95
N PRO A 79 25.85 -2.85 -2.47
CA PRO A 79 27.06 -2.95 -1.66
C PRO A 79 27.41 -1.63 -0.96
N ALA A 80 28.09 -1.73 0.19
CA ALA A 80 28.40 -0.57 1.01
C ALA A 80 29.45 0.37 0.39
N ASP A 81 30.25 -0.16 -0.51
CA ASP A 81 31.37 0.50 -1.21
C ASP A 81 30.94 1.30 -2.47
N VAL A 82 29.66 1.20 -2.86
CA VAL A 82 29.15 1.93 -4.03
C VAL A 82 29.09 3.42 -3.72
N GLU A 83 29.75 4.22 -4.55
CA GLU A 83 29.65 5.68 -4.48
C GLU A 83 28.19 6.14 -4.59
N MET A 84 27.82 7.11 -3.74
CA MET A 84 26.47 7.68 -3.69
C MET A 84 25.36 6.64 -3.43
N ARG A 85 25.64 5.60 -2.66
CA ARG A 85 24.69 4.53 -2.27
C ARG A 85 23.33 5.09 -1.87
N LEU A 86 23.28 6.14 -1.05
CA LEU A 86 22.05 6.80 -0.63
C LEU A 86 21.19 7.25 -1.83
N ASN A 87 21.81 7.76 -2.87
CA ASN A 87 21.10 8.20 -4.07
C ASN A 87 20.46 7.03 -4.81
N TRP A 88 21.11 5.87 -4.84
CA TRP A 88 20.55 4.66 -5.44
C TRP A 88 19.37 4.11 -4.64
N GLU A 89 19.46 4.13 -3.32
CA GLU A 89 18.35 3.74 -2.42
C GLU A 89 17.13 4.66 -2.62
N ILE A 90 17.34 5.97 -2.67
CA ILE A 90 16.27 6.96 -2.92
C ILE A 90 15.69 6.79 -4.35
N ARG A 91 16.55 6.58 -5.36
CA ARG A 91 16.08 6.33 -6.72
C ARG A 91 15.21 5.07 -6.82
N SER A 92 15.59 3.99 -6.13
CA SER A 92 14.78 2.76 -6.10
C SER A 92 13.38 3.00 -5.54
N PHE A 93 13.28 3.78 -4.45
CA PHE A 93 12.00 4.20 -3.88
C PHE A 93 11.12 4.92 -4.91
N PHE A 94 11.62 6.01 -5.49
CA PHE A 94 10.83 6.80 -6.44
C PHE A 94 10.53 6.05 -7.73
N THR A 95 11.46 5.20 -8.20
CA THR A 95 11.25 4.37 -9.39
C THR A 95 10.10 3.40 -9.18
N VAL A 96 10.09 2.66 -8.07
CA VAL A 96 9.00 1.72 -7.78
C VAL A 96 7.69 2.45 -7.55
N TRP A 97 7.69 3.59 -6.85
CA TRP A 97 6.49 4.40 -6.68
C TRP A 97 5.91 4.88 -8.02
N LEU A 98 6.75 5.39 -8.92
CA LEU A 98 6.33 5.81 -10.26
C LEU A 98 5.82 4.63 -11.09
N LEU A 99 6.48 3.47 -11.00
CA LEU A 99 6.04 2.25 -11.69
C LEU A 99 4.66 1.79 -11.21
N THR A 100 4.37 1.88 -9.90
CA THR A 100 3.03 1.55 -9.39
C THR A 100 1.97 2.52 -9.90
N LEU A 101 2.30 3.81 -10.02
CA LEU A 101 1.42 4.82 -10.60
C LEU A 101 1.12 4.50 -12.09
N ILE A 102 2.18 4.27 -12.88
CA ILE A 102 2.07 3.92 -14.30
C ILE A 102 1.24 2.63 -14.46
N TYR A 103 1.52 1.60 -13.67
CA TYR A 103 0.77 0.35 -13.69
C TYR A 103 -0.72 0.57 -13.42
N ALA A 104 -1.06 1.40 -12.43
CA ALA A 104 -2.45 1.72 -12.08
C ALA A 104 -3.19 2.49 -13.20
N ILE A 105 -2.48 3.26 -14.04
CA ILE A 105 -3.07 3.94 -15.21
C ILE A 105 -3.53 2.92 -16.26
N PHE A 106 -2.71 1.91 -16.56
CA PHE A 106 -2.98 0.96 -17.63
C PHE A 106 -3.90 -0.20 -17.25
N ARG A 107 -4.09 -0.44 -15.94
CA ARG A 107 -4.92 -1.53 -15.44
C ARG A 107 -6.32 -1.06 -15.02
N THR A 108 -7.27 -2.00 -15.00
CA THR A 108 -8.58 -1.73 -14.40
C THR A 108 -8.42 -1.52 -12.89
N HIS A 109 -9.21 -0.62 -12.32
CA HIS A 109 -9.11 -0.25 -10.91
C HIS A 109 -9.05 -1.48 -9.98
N ARG A 110 -9.96 -2.43 -10.15
CA ARG A 110 -10.01 -3.65 -9.31
C ARG A 110 -8.78 -4.55 -9.48
N GLN A 111 -8.34 -4.74 -10.73
CA GLN A 111 -7.14 -5.56 -11.00
C GLN A 111 -5.89 -4.92 -10.44
N ALA A 112 -5.72 -3.60 -10.60
CA ALA A 112 -4.59 -2.88 -10.04
C ALA A 112 -4.53 -3.04 -8.51
N TRP A 113 -5.67 -2.96 -7.81
CA TRP A 113 -5.73 -3.24 -6.38
C TRP A 113 -5.28 -4.67 -6.04
N LEU A 114 -5.80 -5.68 -6.74
CA LEU A 114 -5.47 -7.08 -6.46
C LEU A 114 -4.00 -7.38 -6.73
N ASP A 115 -3.49 -6.96 -7.88
CA ASP A 115 -2.11 -7.25 -8.29
C ASP A 115 -1.10 -6.57 -7.37
N LEU A 116 -1.33 -5.28 -7.04
CA LEU A 116 -0.41 -4.53 -6.18
C LEU A 116 -0.51 -4.93 -4.70
N LEU A 117 -1.70 -5.31 -4.20
CA LEU A 117 -1.83 -5.85 -2.84
C LEU A 117 -1.14 -7.20 -2.70
N LEU A 118 -1.25 -8.06 -3.71
CA LEU A 118 -0.52 -9.33 -3.72
C LEU A 118 0.99 -9.10 -3.76
N LEU A 119 1.44 -8.18 -4.63
CA LEU A 119 2.85 -7.81 -4.72
C LEU A 119 3.37 -7.24 -3.40
N ALA A 120 2.59 -6.36 -2.74
CA ALA A 120 2.94 -5.82 -1.42
C ALA A 120 3.02 -6.92 -0.36
N THR A 121 2.06 -7.84 -0.35
CA THR A 121 2.08 -8.99 0.58
C THR A 121 3.37 -9.79 0.42
N LEU A 122 3.73 -10.14 -0.81
CA LEU A 122 4.95 -10.91 -1.09
C LEU A 122 6.21 -10.11 -0.75
N ALA A 123 6.25 -8.84 -1.13
CA ALA A 123 7.40 -7.98 -0.84
C ALA A 123 7.66 -7.88 0.66
N PHE A 124 6.65 -7.60 1.46
CA PHE A 124 6.82 -7.51 2.92
C PHE A 124 7.05 -8.85 3.60
N ALA A 125 6.46 -9.95 3.10
CA ALA A 125 6.68 -11.30 3.66
C ALA A 125 8.12 -11.79 3.43
N LEU A 126 8.72 -11.47 2.28
CA LEU A 126 10.07 -11.88 1.93
C LEU A 126 11.16 -11.00 2.55
N LEU A 127 10.86 -9.76 2.97
CA LEU A 127 11.86 -8.85 3.55
C LEU A 127 12.63 -9.46 4.74
N PRO A 128 12.00 -10.06 5.76
CA PRO A 128 12.73 -10.70 6.87
C PRO A 128 13.59 -11.88 6.40
N VAL A 129 13.14 -12.61 5.37
CA VAL A 129 13.92 -13.72 4.78
C VAL A 129 15.19 -13.19 4.11
N VAL A 130 15.07 -12.12 3.31
CA VAL A 130 16.21 -11.45 2.68
C VAL A 130 17.14 -10.86 3.74
N ASN A 131 16.59 -10.28 4.80
CA ASN A 131 17.37 -9.77 5.92
C ASN A 131 18.21 -10.88 6.58
N TRP A 132 17.61 -12.05 6.79
CA TRP A 132 18.33 -13.23 7.28
C TRP A 132 19.43 -13.69 6.31
N MET A 133 19.14 -13.79 5.01
CA MET A 133 20.11 -14.26 4.01
C MET A 133 21.29 -13.31 3.82
N THR A 134 21.06 -12.01 3.91
CA THR A 134 22.08 -10.98 3.66
C THR A 134 22.80 -10.51 4.91
N GLY A 135 22.11 -10.51 6.07
CA GLY A 135 22.64 -10.02 7.35
C GLY A 135 23.04 -11.12 8.33
N GLY A 136 22.75 -12.40 8.02
CA GLY A 136 23.04 -13.54 8.88
C GLY A 136 22.25 -13.59 10.19
N GLN A 137 21.38 -12.61 10.46
CA GLN A 137 20.59 -12.50 11.67
C GLN A 137 19.14 -12.88 11.40
N ALA A 138 18.78 -14.11 11.76
CA ALA A 138 17.39 -14.52 11.74
C ALA A 138 16.64 -13.91 12.94
N LEU A 139 15.33 -13.74 12.80
CA LEU A 139 14.43 -13.19 13.83
C LEU A 139 14.68 -13.86 15.21
N TRP A 140 14.78 -15.21 15.24
CA TRP A 140 15.04 -15.97 16.47
C TRP A 140 16.43 -15.71 17.07
N ASN A 141 17.45 -15.48 16.24
CA ASN A 141 18.79 -15.13 16.72
C ASN A 141 18.80 -13.71 17.32
N SER A 142 18.11 -12.77 16.70
CA SER A 142 17.96 -11.40 17.21
C SER A 142 17.25 -11.36 18.55
N ILE A 143 16.21 -12.20 18.73
CA ILE A 143 15.50 -12.33 20.01
C ILE A 143 16.41 -12.97 21.07
N ALA A 144 17.11 -14.05 20.72
CA ALA A 144 18.00 -14.77 21.64
C ALA A 144 19.20 -13.89 22.11
N GLN A 145 19.68 -12.99 21.25
CA GLN A 145 20.76 -12.05 21.55
C GLN A 145 20.28 -10.74 22.19
N GLY A 146 18.97 -10.60 22.48
CA GLY A 146 18.41 -9.40 23.08
C GLY A 146 18.36 -8.19 22.14
N GLN A 147 18.51 -8.39 20.84
CA GLN A 147 18.48 -7.33 19.82
C GLN A 147 17.02 -7.00 19.42
N TRP A 148 16.24 -6.55 20.37
CA TRP A 148 14.80 -6.29 20.20
C TRP A 148 14.47 -5.30 19.08
N MET A 149 15.38 -4.37 18.80
CA MET A 149 15.18 -3.38 17.76
C MET A 149 15.14 -4.02 16.35
N ILE A 150 16.03 -4.96 16.06
CA ILE A 150 16.06 -5.68 14.78
C ILE A 150 14.86 -6.61 14.68
N ALA A 151 14.59 -7.37 15.75
CA ALA A 151 13.44 -8.26 15.81
C ALA A 151 12.10 -7.52 15.60
N SER A 152 11.96 -6.32 16.15
CA SER A 152 10.74 -5.52 15.98
C SER A 152 10.51 -5.05 14.55
N VAL A 153 11.57 -4.75 13.79
CA VAL A 153 11.48 -4.39 12.36
C VAL A 153 10.99 -5.58 11.55
N ASP A 154 11.59 -6.76 11.72
CA ASP A 154 11.17 -7.97 11.00
C ASP A 154 9.73 -8.36 11.32
N LEU A 155 9.33 -8.24 12.59
CA LEU A 155 7.95 -8.48 13.02
C LEU A 155 6.99 -7.46 12.38
N ALA A 156 7.36 -6.18 12.34
CA ALA A 156 6.55 -5.16 11.71
C ALA A 156 6.35 -5.43 10.20
N MET A 157 7.38 -5.94 9.50
CA MET A 157 7.25 -6.32 8.09
C MET A 157 6.25 -7.47 7.90
N TRP A 158 6.27 -8.49 8.76
CA TRP A 158 5.29 -9.56 8.71
C TRP A 158 3.87 -9.10 9.06
N VAL A 159 3.72 -8.22 10.03
CA VAL A 159 2.42 -7.59 10.34
C VAL A 159 1.88 -6.84 9.12
N MET A 160 2.71 -6.08 8.42
CA MET A 160 2.33 -5.40 7.19
C MET A 160 1.93 -6.39 6.08
N ALA A 161 2.68 -7.49 5.91
CA ALA A 161 2.32 -8.55 4.96
C ALA A 161 0.94 -9.14 5.26
N VAL A 162 0.64 -9.41 6.54
CA VAL A 162 -0.67 -9.92 6.97
C VAL A 162 -1.78 -8.90 6.69
N ILE A 163 -1.57 -7.63 6.97
CA ILE A 163 -2.54 -6.56 6.70
C ILE A 163 -2.84 -6.49 5.18
N PHE A 164 -1.80 -6.51 4.33
CA PHE A 164 -2.00 -6.49 2.88
C PHE A 164 -2.68 -7.75 2.35
N TYR A 165 -2.38 -8.91 2.93
CA TYR A 165 -3.07 -10.16 2.59
C TYR A 165 -4.56 -10.12 2.93
N PHE A 166 -4.92 -9.63 4.12
CA PHE A 166 -6.34 -9.44 4.49
C PHE A 166 -7.04 -8.44 3.59
N ALA A 167 -6.37 -7.34 3.22
CA ALA A 167 -6.89 -6.37 2.28
C ALA A 167 -7.12 -7.00 0.89
N TYR A 168 -6.15 -7.79 0.41
CA TYR A 168 -6.26 -8.56 -0.83
C TYR A 168 -7.46 -9.51 -0.83
N ASP A 169 -7.60 -10.32 0.21
CA ASP A 169 -8.70 -11.29 0.35
C ASP A 169 -10.07 -10.57 0.37
N LYS A 170 -10.16 -9.45 1.07
CA LYS A 170 -11.37 -8.63 1.14
C LYS A 170 -11.73 -8.04 -0.22
N VAL A 171 -10.76 -7.48 -0.96
CA VAL A 171 -10.97 -6.94 -2.32
C VAL A 171 -11.33 -8.06 -3.30
N LYS A 172 -10.71 -9.23 -3.17
CA LYS A 172 -11.00 -10.42 -4.00
C LYS A 172 -12.44 -10.92 -3.80
N LYS A 173 -12.91 -10.97 -2.56
CA LYS A 173 -14.28 -11.39 -2.21
C LYS A 173 -15.34 -10.35 -2.56
N HIS A 174 -14.97 -9.08 -2.67
CA HIS A 174 -15.91 -8.02 -3.00
C HIS A 174 -16.31 -8.07 -4.47
N GLN A 175 -17.58 -8.40 -4.76
CA GLN A 175 -18.10 -8.55 -6.13
C GLN A 175 -18.48 -7.22 -6.80
N GLY A 176 -18.24 -6.09 -6.16
CA GLY A 176 -18.65 -4.77 -6.66
C GLY A 176 -20.14 -4.47 -6.39
N LEU A 177 -20.59 -3.32 -6.88
CA LEU A 177 -22.01 -2.97 -6.82
C LEU A 177 -22.82 -3.90 -7.73
N PRO A 178 -23.98 -4.43 -7.28
CA PRO A 178 -24.84 -5.23 -8.13
C PRO A 178 -25.23 -4.41 -9.37
N ASN A 179 -25.07 -5.02 -10.54
CA ASN A 179 -25.51 -4.43 -11.80
C ASN A 179 -27.04 -4.30 -11.73
N LYS A 180 -27.54 -3.11 -11.32
CA LYS A 180 -28.94 -2.79 -11.51
C LYS A 180 -29.14 -2.77 -13.04
N LYS A 181 -29.75 -3.85 -13.57
CA LYS A 181 -30.31 -3.83 -14.92
C LYS A 181 -31.16 -2.56 -14.99
N VAL A 182 -30.80 -1.64 -15.87
CA VAL A 182 -31.65 -0.52 -16.22
C VAL A 182 -32.95 -1.19 -16.70
N LYS A 183 -34.03 -1.08 -15.92
CA LYS A 183 -35.35 -1.41 -16.42
C LYS A 183 -35.57 -0.55 -17.66
N ALA A 184 -35.77 -1.18 -18.79
CA ALA A 184 -36.21 -0.49 -19.99
C ALA A 184 -37.44 0.33 -19.59
N PRO A 185 -37.60 1.57 -20.05
CA PRO A 185 -38.86 2.32 -19.80
C PRO A 185 -39.99 1.47 -20.34
N ASP A 186 -40.90 1.11 -19.41
CA ASP A 186 -42.06 0.32 -19.75
C ASP A 186 -42.82 1.02 -20.87
N GLN A 187 -43.08 0.30 -21.92
CA GLN A 187 -44.09 0.60 -22.92
C GLN A 187 -45.47 0.57 -22.25
N GLU A 188 -45.77 1.60 -21.50
CA GLU A 188 -47.12 1.91 -21.03
C GLU A 188 -47.53 3.25 -21.61
N ALA A 189 -47.75 3.27 -22.91
CA ALA A 189 -48.49 4.35 -23.58
C ALA A 189 -49.00 3.84 -24.94
N GLU A 190 -49.78 2.77 -24.93
CA GLU A 190 -50.71 2.47 -26.02
C GLU A 190 -51.75 1.46 -25.50
N ALA A 191 -52.80 1.97 -24.83
CA ALA A 191 -54.14 1.39 -24.76
C ALA A 191 -55.12 2.47 -24.34
#